data_7524389860ce4659d97afe854363f438
#
_entry.id   7524389860ce4659d97afe854363f438
#
_cell.length_a   1.000
_cell.length_b   1.000
_cell.length_c   1.000
_cell.angle_alpha   90.00
_cell.angle_beta   90.00
_cell.angle_gamma   90.00
#
_symmetry.space_group_name_H-M   'P 1'
#
loop_
_entity.id
_entity.type
_entity.pdbx_description
1 polymer ?
#
loop_
_entity_poly.entity_id
_entity_poly.type
_entity_poly.pdbx_seq_one_letter_code
_entity_poly.pdbx_strand_id
1 'polypeptide(L)' 'MESITNVPAANVGRVVQDFIDDGATNVAVEQNPDVTFNVTRN' A
#
# COMPACT_ATOMS: atom_id res chain seq x y z
N MET A 1 -11.07 -6.65 -2.36
CA MET A 1 -10.23 -5.45 -2.21
C MET A 1 -9.75 -5.35 -0.77
N GLU A 2 -8.49 -5.03 -0.59
CA GLU A 2 -7.87 -4.95 0.73
C GLU A 2 -7.03 -3.69 0.81
N SER A 3 -7.03 -3.01 1.95
CA SER A 3 -6.27 -1.79 2.15
C SER A 3 -5.51 -1.83 3.45
N ILE A 4 -4.28 -1.30 3.43
CA ILE A 4 -3.51 -1.02 4.64
C ILE A 4 -3.37 0.49 4.72
N THR A 5 -3.82 1.08 5.82
CA THR A 5 -3.87 2.53 5.99
C THR A 5 -2.77 3.02 6.92
N ASN A 6 -2.44 4.31 6.80
CA ASN A 6 -1.45 4.97 7.65
C ASN A 6 -0.07 4.30 7.60
N VAL A 7 0.36 3.94 6.40
CA VAL A 7 1.65 3.28 6.19
C VAL A 7 2.74 4.35 6.14
N PRO A 8 3.79 4.26 6.96
CA PRO A 8 4.91 5.19 6.86
C PRO A 8 5.60 5.09 5.51
N ALA A 9 6.11 6.20 5.01
CA ALA A 9 6.75 6.24 3.70
C ALA A 9 7.83 5.17 3.54
N ALA A 10 8.60 4.92 4.58
CA ALA A 10 9.68 3.93 4.53
C ALA A 10 9.17 2.49 4.34
N ASN A 11 7.89 2.25 4.61
CA ASN A 11 7.31 0.90 4.53
C ASN A 11 6.44 0.69 3.30
N VAL A 12 6.17 1.74 2.53
CA VAL A 12 5.25 1.65 1.39
C VAL A 12 5.74 0.61 0.37
N GLY A 13 7.02 0.66 0.03
CA GLY A 13 7.57 -0.28 -0.95
C GLY A 13 7.44 -1.73 -0.51
N ARG A 14 7.62 -1.98 0.78
CA ARG A 14 7.48 -3.33 1.34
C ARG A 14 6.04 -3.82 1.26
N VAL A 15 5.08 -2.96 1.61
CA VAL A 15 3.66 -3.32 1.56
C VAL A 15 3.25 -3.62 0.12
N VAL A 16 3.67 -2.80 -0.82
CA VAL A 16 3.39 -3.03 -2.24
C VAL A 16 3.97 -4.38 -2.68
N GLN A 17 5.21 -4.65 -2.31
CA GLN A 17 5.86 -5.90 -2.70
C GLN A 17 5.14 -7.11 -2.10
N ASP A 18 4.72 -6.99 -0.83
CA ASP A 18 3.99 -8.07 -0.17
C ASP A 18 2.67 -8.36 -0.87
N PHE A 19 1.95 -7.33 -1.31
CA PHE A 19 0.72 -7.53 -2.07
C PHE A 19 0.99 -8.21 -3.41
N ILE A 20 2.03 -7.80 -4.11
CA ILE A 20 2.40 -8.40 -5.40
C ILE A 20 2.76 -9.88 -5.19
N ASP A 21 3.54 -10.17 -4.17
CA ASP A 21 3.95 -11.55 -3.86
C ASP A 21 2.74 -12.42 -3.50
N ASP A 22 1.68 -11.80 -2.98
CA ASP A 22 0.44 -12.51 -2.62
C ASP A 22 -0.54 -12.60 -3.79
N GLY A 23 -0.13 -12.22 -4.97
CA GLY A 23 -0.93 -12.38 -6.18
C GLY A 23 -1.76 -11.18 -6.60
N ALA A 24 -1.54 -10.01 -5.99
CA ALA A 24 -2.25 -8.80 -6.41
C ALA A 24 -1.83 -8.42 -7.82
N THR A 25 -2.81 -8.11 -8.66
CA THR A 25 -2.56 -7.64 -10.03
C THR A 25 -2.78 -6.15 -10.17
N ASN A 26 -3.30 -5.50 -9.14
CA ASN A 26 -3.61 -4.07 -9.16
C ASN A 26 -3.34 -3.52 -7.77
N VAL A 27 -2.37 -2.62 -7.65
CA VAL A 27 -2.00 -2.00 -6.38
C VAL A 27 -1.99 -0.49 -6.57
N ALA A 28 -2.68 0.23 -5.68
CA ALA A 28 -2.73 1.68 -5.70
C ALA A 28 -2.14 2.23 -4.41
N VAL A 29 -1.41 3.33 -4.52
CA VAL A 29 -0.83 4.04 -3.38
C VAL A 29 -1.39 5.44 -3.36
N GLU A 30 -1.91 5.85 -2.21
CA GLU A 30 -2.50 7.17 -2.04
C GLU A 30 -1.88 7.85 -0.82
N GLN A 31 -1.51 9.10 -0.97
CA GLN A 31 -0.91 9.85 0.14
C GLN A 31 -1.99 10.49 0.99
N ASN A 32 -1.86 10.35 2.31
CA ASN A 32 -2.72 11.00 3.27
C ASN A 32 -2.21 12.42 3.58
N PRO A 33 -3.04 13.27 4.20
CA PRO A 33 -2.61 14.63 4.56
C PRO A 33 -1.42 14.68 5.52
N ASP A 34 -1.15 13.61 6.28
CA ASP A 34 -0.15 13.57 7.35
C ASP A 34 1.09 12.78 6.96
N VAL A 35 1.65 12.73 5.92
CA VAL A 35 2.87 12.04 5.51
C VAL A 35 2.80 10.51 5.58
N THR A 36 1.60 9.96 5.78
CA THR A 36 1.41 8.50 5.67
C THR A 36 0.70 8.17 4.35
N PHE A 37 0.59 6.89 4.07
CA PHE A 37 0.04 6.43 2.80
C PHE A 37 -0.95 5.30 3.03
N ASN A 38 -1.92 5.20 2.14
CA ASN A 38 -2.81 4.05 2.07
C ASN A 38 -2.40 3.21 0.86
N VAL A 39 -2.28 1.91 1.06
CA VAL A 39 -1.95 0.98 -0.02
C VAL A 39 -3.12 0.02 -0.18
N THR A 40 -3.70 0.00 -1.37
CA THR A 40 -4.90 -0.78 -1.67
C THR A 40 -4.58 -1.78 -2.78
N ARG A 41 -5.14 -2.97 -2.65
CA ARG A 41 -5.02 -4.00 -3.68
C ARG A 41 -6.40 -4.48 -4.12
N ASN A 42 -6.45 -5.13 -5.28
CA ASN A 42 -7.66 -5.83 -5.74
C ASN A 42 -8.00 -7.05 -4.88
#